data_2c4f3456cc6c9242191722ce94b3ef30
#
_entry.id   2c4f3456cc6c9242191722ce94b3ef30
#
_cell.length_a   1.000
_cell.length_b   1.000
_cell.length_c   1.000
_cell.angle_alpha   90.00
_cell.angle_beta   90.00
_cell.angle_gamma   90.00
#
_symmetry.space_group_name_H-M   'P 1'
#
loop_
_entity.id
_entity.type
_entity.pdbx_description
1 polymer ?
#
loop_
_entity_poly.entity_id
_entity_poly.type
_entity_poly.pdbx_seq_one_letter_code
_entity_poly.pdbx_strand_id
1 'polypeptide(L)'
;MEEYRGELLAPAGTMDCLKAAIAAGADAVYLGGQRFGARAFAGNFSREELLEGLSLAHLWNRKIYLTVNTLTKQDELSGLCDWIAPFYEAGLDGVIVQDMGVLEKLRKNFPGMELHASTQMTVTESRSALFLKSLGVCRIVPARELSLEEIRLLKEQTGLAMEVFIHGALCYCYSGQCLFSSFLGGRSGNRGRCAQPCRQPYTVLGQEAGGGRRGGKSQQKPPAYPLSLKDLCVLPFLPELMDAKIDSFKIEGRMKSPEYVAGVTAIYRKYMDLYLTDREHWQIDPKDQELLAKLYVRSETGGGYYHRHNGREMLTLEKPGYLACPQEILERVHGMMEDGKLQKPVSFHAAIRPGEPINLTASCEGISVQKEGTVAQPAQKRPLAEDDVVKQLKKTGGSFYGADDISVELDGDSFVPVSALNELRRETLDALTEKLQDRQKRTYVPEHGREAETAQSEAGESTATALCGYPVSAANPMLCLCPAGRAGICCAAHDGHRSVVPFFGFDGRSENRTADGTRKERESRSSRI
;
A
#
# COMPACT_ATOMS: atom_id res chain seq x y z
N MET A 1 12.60 3.11 26.25
CA MET A 1 12.01 3.79 25.08
C MET A 1 12.66 3.15 23.87
N GLU A 2 11.88 2.54 23.00
CA GLU A 2 12.45 2.06 21.72
C GLU A 2 13.04 3.24 20.96
N GLU A 3 14.21 3.02 20.41
CA GLU A 3 14.90 4.02 19.62
C GLU A 3 14.10 4.28 18.33
N TYR A 4 13.82 5.54 18.00
CA TYR A 4 13.06 5.89 16.81
C TYR A 4 13.80 5.43 15.55
N ARG A 5 13.13 4.63 14.72
CA ARG A 5 13.70 4.12 13.48
C ARG A 5 12.95 4.59 12.22
N GLY A 6 11.64 4.83 12.34
CA GLY A 6 10.76 5.07 11.19
C GLY A 6 10.56 3.80 10.35
N GLU A 7 9.33 3.53 9.97
CA GLU A 7 8.95 2.38 9.13
C GLU A 7 9.08 2.75 7.65
N LEU A 8 9.81 1.99 6.85
CA LEU A 8 9.82 2.13 5.39
C LEU A 8 8.74 1.21 4.79
N LEU A 9 7.70 1.83 4.21
CA LEU A 9 6.52 1.15 3.68
C LEU A 9 6.56 1.10 2.15
N ALA A 10 6.83 -0.08 1.58
CA ALA A 10 6.95 -0.30 0.15
C ALA A 10 5.63 -0.80 -0.48
N PRO A 11 5.39 -0.51 -1.77
CA PRO A 11 4.24 -1.04 -2.50
C PRO A 11 4.51 -2.44 -3.06
N ALA A 12 3.48 -3.30 -3.12
CA ALA A 12 3.53 -4.50 -3.94
C ALA A 12 2.24 -4.66 -4.77
N GLY A 13 2.40 -4.86 -6.08
CA GLY A 13 1.31 -5.20 -6.99
C GLY A 13 1.33 -6.68 -7.41
N THR A 14 2.43 -7.36 -7.20
CA THR A 14 2.66 -8.77 -7.52
C THR A 14 3.55 -9.42 -6.45
N MET A 15 3.64 -10.75 -6.45
CA MET A 15 4.54 -11.49 -5.56
C MET A 15 6.01 -11.11 -5.78
N ASP A 16 6.44 -10.87 -7.03
CA ASP A 16 7.80 -10.44 -7.32
C ASP A 16 8.10 -9.05 -6.74
N CYS A 17 7.13 -8.12 -6.78
CA CYS A 17 7.24 -6.84 -6.09
C CYS A 17 7.36 -6.99 -4.57
N LEU A 18 6.62 -7.92 -3.97
CA LEU A 18 6.71 -8.21 -2.54
C LEU A 18 8.10 -8.73 -2.17
N LYS A 19 8.61 -9.71 -2.92
CA LYS A 19 9.97 -10.26 -2.72
C LYS A 19 11.03 -9.16 -2.88
N ALA A 20 10.90 -8.33 -3.91
CA ALA A 20 11.79 -7.20 -4.16
C ALA A 20 11.78 -6.17 -3.03
N ALA A 21 10.59 -5.82 -2.49
CA ALA A 21 10.43 -4.90 -1.37
C ALA A 21 11.13 -5.41 -0.10
N ILE A 22 10.92 -6.69 0.24
CA ILE A 22 11.51 -7.33 1.41
C ILE A 22 13.04 -7.36 1.27
N ALA A 23 13.55 -7.80 0.11
CA ALA A 23 14.99 -7.87 -0.18
C ALA A 23 15.67 -6.49 -0.13
N ALA A 24 14.97 -5.45 -0.58
CA ALA A 24 15.46 -4.07 -0.55
C ALA A 24 15.37 -3.39 0.83
N GLY A 25 14.92 -4.09 1.88
CA GLY A 25 14.92 -3.61 3.26
C GLY A 25 13.66 -2.85 3.67
N ALA A 26 12.52 -3.06 3.04
CA ALA A 26 11.24 -2.56 3.52
C ALA A 26 10.92 -3.16 4.91
N ASP A 27 10.40 -2.34 5.83
CA ASP A 27 9.92 -2.77 7.15
C ASP A 27 8.48 -3.30 7.05
N ALA A 28 7.70 -2.72 6.14
CA ALA A 28 6.33 -3.13 5.85
C ALA A 28 6.04 -3.03 4.35
N VAL A 29 5.06 -3.82 3.89
CA VAL A 29 4.61 -3.79 2.50
C VAL A 29 3.09 -3.60 2.46
N TYR A 30 2.61 -2.65 1.64
CA TYR A 30 1.18 -2.53 1.41
C TYR A 30 0.80 -3.07 0.03
N LEU A 31 -0.27 -3.82 -0.01
CA LEU A 31 -0.74 -4.51 -1.19
C LEU A 31 -2.27 -4.51 -1.27
N GLY A 32 -2.83 -4.96 -2.37
CA GLY A 32 -4.27 -5.03 -2.57
C GLY A 32 -4.71 -6.40 -3.05
N GLY A 33 -5.82 -6.86 -2.49
CA GLY A 33 -6.50 -8.04 -3.00
C GLY A 33 -7.43 -7.70 -4.17
N GLN A 34 -8.05 -8.71 -4.75
CA GLN A 34 -8.98 -8.58 -5.89
C GLN A 34 -10.26 -7.80 -5.56
N ARG A 35 -10.55 -7.55 -4.27
CA ARG A 35 -11.71 -6.80 -3.78
C ARG A 35 -11.29 -5.58 -2.98
N PHE A 36 -12.11 -4.54 -2.97
CA PHE A 36 -12.02 -3.33 -2.13
C PHE A 36 -10.78 -2.44 -2.31
N GLY A 37 -9.89 -2.73 -3.24
CA GLY A 37 -8.65 -1.98 -3.44
C GLY A 37 -8.78 -0.80 -4.41
N ALA A 38 -8.13 0.33 -4.10
CA ALA A 38 -8.14 1.55 -4.93
C ALA A 38 -7.27 1.47 -6.20
N ARG A 39 -6.86 0.30 -6.64
CA ARG A 39 -6.08 0.07 -7.87
C ARG A 39 -6.63 -1.16 -8.60
N ALA A 40 -7.85 -1.03 -9.15
CA ALA A 40 -8.55 -2.13 -9.83
C ALA A 40 -7.80 -2.72 -11.04
N PHE A 41 -6.84 -1.98 -11.59
CA PHE A 41 -6.00 -2.39 -12.73
C PHE A 41 -4.57 -2.81 -12.34
N ALA A 42 -4.23 -2.84 -11.05
CA ALA A 42 -3.02 -3.52 -10.58
C ALA A 42 -3.20 -5.04 -10.70
N GLY A 43 -2.09 -5.79 -10.66
CA GLY A 43 -2.15 -7.26 -10.64
C GLY A 43 -3.09 -7.78 -9.55
N ASN A 44 -3.07 -7.14 -8.38
CA ASN A 44 -3.80 -7.50 -7.17
C ASN A 44 -3.66 -9.00 -6.82
N PHE A 45 -3.47 -9.27 -5.57
CA PHE A 45 -3.21 -10.62 -5.07
C PHE A 45 -4.50 -11.45 -5.03
N SER A 46 -4.44 -12.70 -5.46
CA SER A 46 -5.47 -13.70 -5.17
C SER A 46 -5.48 -14.01 -3.67
N ARG A 47 -6.45 -14.80 -3.21
CA ARG A 47 -6.52 -15.23 -1.82
C ARG A 47 -5.28 -16.05 -1.43
N GLU A 48 -4.89 -16.96 -2.30
CA GLU A 48 -3.74 -17.85 -2.13
C GLU A 48 -2.44 -17.05 -2.10
N GLU A 49 -2.25 -16.14 -3.05
CA GLU A 49 -1.08 -15.25 -3.09
C GLU A 49 -1.00 -14.32 -1.87
N LEU A 50 -2.15 -13.86 -1.32
CA LEU A 50 -2.18 -13.08 -0.09
C LEU A 50 -1.70 -13.89 1.11
N LEU A 51 -2.15 -15.13 1.24
CA LEU A 51 -1.72 -16.03 2.32
C LEU A 51 -0.24 -16.40 2.20
N GLU A 52 0.24 -16.70 0.98
CA GLU A 52 1.66 -16.91 0.70
C GLU A 52 2.48 -15.66 1.02
N GLY A 53 1.99 -14.49 0.62
CA GLY A 53 2.65 -13.20 0.87
C GLY A 53 2.77 -12.87 2.36
N LEU A 54 1.73 -13.14 3.16
CA LEU A 54 1.77 -13.01 4.62
C LEU A 54 2.80 -13.94 5.23
N SER A 55 2.77 -15.22 4.87
CA SER A 55 3.75 -16.21 5.30
C SER A 55 5.19 -15.78 5.00
N LEU A 56 5.43 -15.32 3.77
CA LEU A 56 6.75 -14.84 3.34
C LEU A 56 7.19 -13.60 4.13
N ALA A 57 6.32 -12.60 4.26
CA ALA A 57 6.65 -11.36 4.97
C ALA A 57 6.96 -11.63 6.45
N HIS A 58 6.13 -12.44 7.12
CA HIS A 58 6.32 -12.79 8.52
C HIS A 58 7.57 -13.63 8.74
N LEU A 59 7.93 -14.50 7.80
CA LEU A 59 9.22 -15.20 7.84
C LEU A 59 10.39 -14.20 7.95
N TRP A 60 10.29 -13.03 7.29
CA TRP A 60 11.31 -11.98 7.32
C TRP A 60 11.04 -10.90 8.37
N ASN A 61 10.10 -11.12 9.29
CA ASN A 61 9.69 -10.16 10.30
C ASN A 61 9.26 -8.82 9.70
N ARG A 62 8.51 -8.88 8.57
CA ARG A 62 7.96 -7.72 7.86
C ARG A 62 6.44 -7.71 7.98
N LYS A 63 5.87 -6.51 8.10
CA LYS A 63 4.42 -6.32 8.19
C LYS A 63 3.76 -6.25 6.82
N ILE A 64 2.51 -6.71 6.74
CA ILE A 64 1.65 -6.56 5.57
C ILE A 64 0.44 -5.71 5.91
N TYR A 65 0.22 -4.65 5.12
CA TYR A 65 -0.98 -3.82 5.21
C TYR A 65 -1.85 -3.99 3.97
N LEU A 66 -3.05 -4.53 4.18
CA LEU A 66 -4.02 -4.75 3.10
C LEU A 66 -4.81 -3.48 2.80
N THR A 67 -4.88 -3.08 1.54
CA THR A 67 -5.70 -1.93 1.15
C THR A 67 -7.16 -2.32 0.95
N VAL A 68 -8.04 -1.78 1.80
CA VAL A 68 -9.50 -1.84 1.70
C VAL A 68 -10.00 -0.39 1.60
N ASN A 69 -9.44 0.35 0.66
CA ASN A 69 -9.49 1.81 0.60
C ASN A 69 -10.30 2.34 -0.59
N THR A 70 -11.42 1.70 -0.86
CA THR A 70 -12.47 2.21 -1.77
C THR A 70 -13.76 2.45 -1.02
N LEU A 71 -14.60 3.38 -1.51
CA LEU A 71 -15.98 3.48 -1.05
C LEU A 71 -16.74 2.20 -1.44
N THR A 72 -17.52 1.67 -0.53
CA THR A 72 -18.29 0.44 -0.71
C THR A 72 -19.79 0.75 -0.93
N LYS A 73 -20.47 -0.15 -1.62
CA LYS A 73 -21.93 -0.15 -1.69
C LYS A 73 -22.49 -1.13 -0.66
N GLN A 74 -23.77 -1.00 -0.35
CA GLN A 74 -24.43 -1.81 0.67
C GLN A 74 -24.32 -3.33 0.41
N ASP A 75 -24.46 -3.73 -0.85
CA ASP A 75 -24.34 -5.13 -1.29
C ASP A 75 -22.90 -5.68 -1.19
N GLU A 76 -21.89 -4.81 -1.35
CA GLU A 76 -20.49 -5.21 -1.24
C GLU A 76 -20.03 -5.40 0.21
N LEU A 77 -20.64 -4.65 1.15
CA LEU A 77 -20.26 -4.64 2.56
C LEU A 77 -20.57 -5.96 3.29
N SER A 78 -21.60 -6.68 2.85
CA SER A 78 -22.05 -7.94 3.50
C SER A 78 -20.96 -9.03 3.52
N GLY A 79 -20.21 -9.20 2.44
CA GLY A 79 -19.15 -10.22 2.33
C GLY A 79 -17.75 -9.78 2.79
N LEU A 80 -17.62 -8.65 3.49
CA LEU A 80 -16.33 -8.12 3.88
C LEU A 80 -15.63 -8.99 4.93
N CYS A 81 -16.33 -9.37 5.99
CA CYS A 81 -15.74 -10.13 7.09
C CYS A 81 -15.29 -11.52 6.63
N ASP A 82 -16.09 -12.23 5.85
CA ASP A 82 -15.74 -13.54 5.30
C ASP A 82 -14.51 -13.48 4.39
N TRP A 83 -14.34 -12.33 3.68
CA TRP A 83 -13.18 -12.13 2.83
C TRP A 83 -11.91 -11.81 3.62
N ILE A 84 -12.01 -11.06 4.73
CA ILE A 84 -10.87 -10.67 5.58
C ILE A 84 -10.44 -11.79 6.53
N ALA A 85 -11.39 -12.59 7.05
CA ALA A 85 -11.15 -13.56 8.11
C ALA A 85 -9.94 -14.48 7.86
N PRO A 86 -9.73 -15.10 6.68
CA PRO A 86 -8.58 -15.96 6.45
C PRO A 86 -7.23 -15.22 6.55
N PHE A 87 -7.19 -13.94 6.16
CA PHE A 87 -5.97 -13.13 6.24
C PHE A 87 -5.70 -12.69 7.68
N TYR A 88 -6.75 -12.37 8.43
CA TYR A 88 -6.64 -12.09 9.85
C TYR A 88 -6.11 -13.29 10.64
N GLU A 89 -6.62 -14.50 10.35
CA GLU A 89 -6.14 -15.75 10.95
C GLU A 89 -4.68 -16.02 10.59
N ALA A 90 -4.27 -15.70 9.35
CA ALA A 90 -2.88 -15.79 8.92
C ALA A 90 -1.98 -14.67 9.49
N GLY A 91 -2.53 -13.77 10.34
CA GLY A 91 -1.75 -12.74 11.05
C GLY A 91 -1.70 -11.38 10.34
N LEU A 92 -2.62 -11.06 9.42
CA LEU A 92 -2.64 -9.75 8.75
C LEU A 92 -2.44 -8.61 9.73
N ASP A 93 -1.39 -7.82 9.57
CA ASP A 93 -0.95 -6.81 10.53
C ASP A 93 -1.91 -5.63 10.60
N GLY A 94 -2.35 -5.13 9.45
CA GLY A 94 -3.26 -3.99 9.41
C GLY A 94 -3.97 -3.79 8.09
N VAL A 95 -4.97 -2.91 8.12
CA VAL A 95 -5.81 -2.57 6.96
C VAL A 95 -5.85 -1.07 6.76
N ILE A 96 -5.61 -0.63 5.52
CA ILE A 96 -5.73 0.78 5.11
C ILE A 96 -7.14 1.01 4.59
N VAL A 97 -7.95 1.83 5.30
CA VAL A 97 -9.40 1.97 5.10
C VAL A 97 -9.77 3.37 4.65
N GLN A 98 -10.79 3.49 3.78
CA GLN A 98 -11.42 4.75 3.40
C GLN A 98 -12.88 4.83 3.87
N ASP A 99 -13.64 3.75 3.76
CA ASP A 99 -15.08 3.70 4.00
C ASP A 99 -15.38 3.55 5.49
N MET A 100 -16.31 4.35 6.01
CA MET A 100 -16.67 4.34 7.42
C MET A 100 -17.42 3.07 7.83
N GLY A 101 -18.24 2.51 6.95
CA GLY A 101 -18.94 1.23 7.19
C GLY A 101 -17.96 0.05 7.23
N VAL A 102 -16.93 0.08 6.37
CA VAL A 102 -15.81 -0.86 6.41
C VAL A 102 -15.04 -0.73 7.72
N LEU A 103 -14.69 0.49 8.13
CA LEU A 103 -13.97 0.77 9.38
C LEU A 103 -14.72 0.18 10.58
N GLU A 104 -16.02 0.44 10.66
CA GLU A 104 -16.88 -0.02 11.75
C GLU A 104 -16.93 -1.55 11.82
N LYS A 105 -17.14 -2.23 10.67
CA LYS A 105 -17.14 -3.70 10.61
C LYS A 105 -15.79 -4.29 11.00
N LEU A 106 -14.69 -3.74 10.50
CA LEU A 106 -13.36 -4.25 10.83
C LEU A 106 -13.03 -4.10 12.31
N ARG A 107 -13.32 -2.94 12.89
CA ARG A 107 -13.13 -2.66 14.32
C ARG A 107 -13.86 -3.66 15.22
N LYS A 108 -15.11 -3.99 14.87
CA LYS A 108 -15.95 -4.91 15.67
C LYS A 108 -15.53 -6.36 15.55
N ASN A 109 -15.12 -6.79 14.36
CA ASN A 109 -14.94 -8.22 14.07
C ASN A 109 -13.47 -8.68 14.16
N PHE A 110 -12.49 -7.79 14.10
CA PHE A 110 -11.07 -8.14 14.03
C PHE A 110 -10.22 -7.41 15.08
N PRO A 111 -10.37 -7.76 16.37
CA PRO A 111 -9.64 -7.11 17.44
C PRO A 111 -8.12 -7.32 17.29
N GLY A 112 -7.33 -6.29 17.60
CA GLY A 112 -5.87 -6.32 17.51
C GLY A 112 -5.29 -6.19 16.09
N MET A 113 -6.13 -6.01 15.05
CA MET A 113 -5.68 -5.63 13.71
C MET A 113 -5.52 -4.11 13.62
N GLU A 114 -4.39 -3.62 13.14
CA GLU A 114 -4.16 -2.19 12.97
C GLU A 114 -5.10 -1.60 11.92
N LEU A 115 -5.76 -0.48 12.24
CA LEU A 115 -6.64 0.26 11.33
C LEU A 115 -5.98 1.59 10.96
N HIS A 116 -5.65 1.75 9.68
CA HIS A 116 -4.99 2.94 9.15
C HIS A 116 -5.96 3.75 8.30
N ALA A 117 -6.16 5.02 8.64
CA ALA A 117 -6.98 5.92 7.83
C ALA A 117 -6.25 6.23 6.52
N SER A 118 -6.84 5.83 5.39
CA SER A 118 -6.29 6.11 4.06
C SER A 118 -6.19 7.62 3.79
N THR A 119 -5.21 8.04 3.00
CA THR A 119 -5.16 9.41 2.45
C THR A 119 -6.45 9.79 1.71
N GLN A 120 -7.21 8.82 1.24
CA GLN A 120 -8.50 9.05 0.59
C GLN A 120 -9.62 9.48 1.56
N MET A 121 -9.42 9.39 2.88
CA MET A 121 -10.31 9.97 3.89
C MET A 121 -10.12 11.50 4.02
N THR A 122 -9.13 12.07 3.36
CA THR A 122 -8.86 13.52 3.31
C THR A 122 -8.67 14.14 4.70
N VAL A 123 -7.88 13.48 5.55
CA VAL A 123 -7.60 14.02 6.88
C VAL A 123 -6.60 15.16 6.75
N THR A 124 -7.05 16.38 7.10
CA THR A 124 -6.29 17.62 6.99
C THR A 124 -6.15 18.36 8.31
N GLU A 125 -6.81 17.89 9.39
CA GLU A 125 -6.81 18.59 10.67
C GLU A 125 -7.06 17.62 11.85
N SER A 126 -6.77 18.11 13.06
CA SER A 126 -6.72 17.27 14.26
C SER A 126 -8.09 16.75 14.74
N ARG A 127 -9.18 17.47 14.52
CA ARG A 127 -10.52 17.02 14.98
C ARG A 127 -10.99 15.79 14.22
N SER A 128 -10.81 15.77 12.89
CA SER A 128 -11.09 14.60 12.07
C SER A 128 -10.21 13.41 12.48
N ALA A 129 -8.92 13.66 12.74
CA ALA A 129 -8.01 12.62 13.18
C ALA A 129 -8.39 12.06 14.57
N LEU A 130 -8.76 12.91 15.53
CA LEU A 130 -9.21 12.51 16.86
C LEU A 130 -10.55 11.74 16.81
N PHE A 131 -11.46 12.14 15.91
CA PHE A 131 -12.67 11.39 15.66
C PHE A 131 -12.37 9.98 15.16
N LEU A 132 -11.48 9.83 14.18
CA LEU A 132 -11.05 8.52 13.69
C LEU A 132 -10.32 7.70 14.77
N LYS A 133 -9.52 8.35 15.64
CA LYS A 133 -8.91 7.72 16.82
C LYS A 133 -9.97 7.11 17.74
N SER A 134 -11.07 7.82 18.00
CA SER A 134 -12.17 7.32 18.81
C SER A 134 -12.86 6.10 18.21
N LEU A 135 -12.74 5.91 16.90
CA LEU A 135 -13.20 4.73 16.17
C LEU A 135 -12.15 3.62 16.05
N GLY A 136 -11.02 3.71 16.78
CA GLY A 136 -9.99 2.67 16.81
C GLY A 136 -8.92 2.79 15.73
N VAL A 137 -8.88 3.88 14.97
CA VAL A 137 -7.77 4.14 14.04
C VAL A 137 -6.50 4.45 14.83
N CYS A 138 -5.41 3.76 14.53
CA CYS A 138 -4.10 3.94 15.18
C CYS A 138 -3.11 4.75 14.34
N ARG A 139 -3.32 4.85 13.02
CA ARG A 139 -2.43 5.55 12.09
C ARG A 139 -3.23 6.38 11.08
N ILE A 140 -2.77 7.58 10.80
CA ILE A 140 -3.32 8.47 9.77
C ILE A 140 -2.35 8.55 8.58
N VAL A 141 -2.88 8.37 7.36
CA VAL A 141 -2.21 8.81 6.15
C VAL A 141 -2.82 10.15 5.77
N PRO A 142 -2.22 11.29 6.17
CA PRO A 142 -2.83 12.59 5.94
C PRO A 142 -3.00 12.89 4.45
N ALA A 143 -3.82 13.87 4.13
CA ALA A 143 -3.92 14.36 2.76
C ALA A 143 -2.54 14.85 2.29
N ARG A 144 -2.18 14.55 1.03
CA ARG A 144 -0.85 14.88 0.47
C ARG A 144 -0.61 16.38 0.31
N GLU A 145 -1.65 17.15 0.46
CA GLU A 145 -1.69 18.60 0.35
C GLU A 145 -1.22 19.32 1.61
N LEU A 146 -0.95 18.58 2.71
CA LEU A 146 -0.38 19.17 3.93
C LEU A 146 1.13 19.38 3.80
N SER A 147 1.59 20.49 4.38
CA SER A 147 3.01 20.76 4.61
C SER A 147 3.56 19.90 5.75
N LEU A 148 4.87 19.83 5.83
CA LEU A 148 5.55 19.11 6.92
C LEU A 148 5.19 19.68 8.29
N GLU A 149 5.06 20.99 8.40
CA GLU A 149 4.70 21.67 9.65
C GLU A 149 3.27 21.31 10.09
N GLU A 150 2.32 21.28 9.15
CA GLU A 150 0.93 20.89 9.43
C GLU A 150 0.85 19.41 9.86
N ILE A 151 1.64 18.54 9.25
CA ILE A 151 1.71 17.10 9.64
C ILE A 151 2.31 16.96 11.04
N ARG A 152 3.35 17.75 11.37
CA ARG A 152 3.95 17.76 12.71
C ARG A 152 2.94 18.20 13.76
N LEU A 153 2.24 19.30 13.52
CA LEU A 153 1.18 19.78 14.41
C LEU A 153 0.05 18.75 14.58
N LEU A 154 -0.35 18.10 13.48
CA LEU A 154 -1.36 17.05 13.51
C LEU A 154 -0.92 15.89 14.40
N LYS A 155 0.33 15.44 14.29
CA LYS A 155 0.91 14.40 15.15
C LYS A 155 0.94 14.80 16.61
N GLU A 156 1.45 15.99 16.90
CA GLU A 156 1.56 16.52 18.27
C GLU A 156 0.18 16.63 18.96
N GLN A 157 -0.83 17.13 18.24
CA GLN A 157 -2.17 17.32 18.79
C GLN A 157 -2.96 16.03 18.99
N THR A 158 -2.66 14.98 18.23
CA THR A 158 -3.45 13.75 18.24
C THR A 158 -2.76 12.57 18.91
N GLY A 159 -1.43 12.57 18.92
CA GLY A 159 -0.63 11.44 19.37
C GLY A 159 -0.82 10.19 18.51
N LEU A 160 -1.35 10.32 17.27
CA LEU A 160 -1.50 9.23 16.32
C LEU A 160 -0.22 9.03 15.52
N ALA A 161 0.01 7.81 15.06
CA ALA A 161 1.07 7.54 14.09
C ALA A 161 0.76 8.22 12.75
N MET A 162 1.78 8.85 12.14
CA MET A 162 1.68 9.52 10.84
C MET A 162 2.43 8.75 9.77
N GLU A 163 1.72 8.42 8.68
CA GLU A 163 2.28 7.78 7.49
C GLU A 163 2.27 8.78 6.34
N VAL A 164 3.42 9.09 5.77
CA VAL A 164 3.54 10.11 4.72
C VAL A 164 4.12 9.53 3.44
N PHE A 165 3.67 10.03 2.28
CA PHE A 165 4.26 9.65 1.01
C PHE A 165 5.63 10.31 0.82
N ILE A 166 6.62 9.51 0.40
CA ILE A 166 7.99 9.98 0.19
C ILE A 166 8.43 9.93 -1.28
N HIS A 167 7.79 9.10 -2.10
CA HIS A 167 8.17 8.93 -3.50
C HIS A 167 7.00 8.51 -4.38
N GLY A 168 7.03 8.92 -5.66
CA GLY A 168 6.12 8.48 -6.70
C GLY A 168 5.04 9.50 -7.06
N ALA A 169 3.96 9.04 -7.66
CA ALA A 169 2.95 9.88 -8.30
C ALA A 169 2.13 10.75 -7.35
N LEU A 170 1.98 12.03 -7.68
CA LEU A 170 1.05 12.96 -7.04
C LEU A 170 -0.27 13.09 -7.82
N CYS A 171 -1.36 13.39 -7.10
CA CYS A 171 -2.66 13.73 -7.67
C CYS A 171 -2.82 15.25 -7.76
N TYR A 172 -3.49 15.73 -8.83
CA TYR A 172 -3.79 17.15 -9.02
C TYR A 172 -4.86 17.67 -8.06
N CYS A 173 -5.90 16.87 -7.84
CA CYS A 173 -6.98 17.19 -6.89
C CYS A 173 -6.61 16.73 -5.48
N TYR A 174 -7.28 17.34 -4.50
CA TYR A 174 -7.22 16.88 -3.12
C TYR A 174 -7.39 15.36 -3.02
N SER A 175 -6.61 14.77 -2.14
CA SER A 175 -6.61 13.32 -1.88
C SER A 175 -8.02 12.83 -1.55
N GLY A 176 -8.52 11.82 -2.29
CA GLY A 176 -9.85 11.26 -2.07
C GLY A 176 -11.04 12.06 -2.64
N GLN A 177 -10.86 13.30 -3.11
CA GLN A 177 -11.94 14.19 -3.53
C GLN A 177 -12.09 14.34 -5.06
N CYS A 178 -11.34 13.57 -5.84
CA CYS A 178 -11.33 13.72 -7.29
C CYS A 178 -12.52 13.03 -7.97
N LEU A 179 -13.36 13.80 -8.64
CA LEU A 179 -14.45 13.31 -9.50
C LEU A 179 -14.14 13.41 -11.00
N PHE A 180 -12.96 13.90 -11.38
CA PHE A 180 -12.62 14.23 -12.77
C PHE A 180 -12.74 13.02 -13.70
N SER A 181 -12.17 11.87 -13.28
CA SER A 181 -12.26 10.62 -14.04
C SER A 181 -13.68 10.05 -14.12
N SER A 182 -14.51 10.31 -13.13
CA SER A 182 -15.92 9.88 -13.11
C SER A 182 -16.74 10.64 -14.15
N PHE A 183 -16.57 11.97 -14.21
CA PHE A 183 -17.33 12.81 -15.13
C PHE A 183 -16.89 12.65 -16.59
N LEU A 184 -15.59 12.58 -16.86
CA LEU A 184 -15.10 12.49 -18.24
C LEU A 184 -15.21 11.08 -18.86
N GLY A 185 -15.19 10.03 -18.06
CA GLY A 185 -15.09 8.67 -18.59
C GLY A 185 -15.90 7.62 -17.84
N GLY A 186 -16.79 7.99 -16.93
CA GLY A 186 -17.58 7.05 -16.12
C GLY A 186 -16.74 6.14 -15.19
N ARG A 187 -15.45 6.47 -14.97
CA ARG A 187 -14.49 5.66 -14.21
C ARG A 187 -14.09 6.36 -12.91
N SER A 188 -14.66 5.90 -11.80
CA SER A 188 -14.40 6.52 -10.49
C SER A 188 -12.98 6.26 -9.98
N GLY A 189 -12.22 7.34 -9.71
CA GLY A 189 -10.94 7.27 -9.03
C GLY A 189 -11.05 6.77 -7.60
N ASN A 190 -12.12 7.14 -6.90
CA ASN A 190 -12.41 6.72 -5.52
C ASN A 190 -12.82 5.24 -5.42
N ARG A 191 -13.07 4.61 -6.56
CA ARG A 191 -13.33 3.18 -6.69
C ARG A 191 -12.23 2.44 -7.46
N GLY A 192 -11.03 2.99 -7.45
CA GLY A 192 -9.84 2.36 -8.00
C GLY A 192 -9.73 2.37 -9.54
N ARG A 193 -10.61 3.08 -10.26
CA ARG A 193 -10.69 3.03 -11.73
C ARG A 193 -10.27 4.33 -12.42
N CYS A 194 -9.39 5.12 -11.80
CA CYS A 194 -8.95 6.40 -12.35
C CYS A 194 -8.32 6.25 -13.74
N ALA A 195 -8.86 6.99 -14.74
CA ALA A 195 -8.33 7.06 -16.10
C ALA A 195 -7.20 8.08 -16.26
N GLN A 196 -6.77 8.74 -15.18
CA GLN A 196 -5.73 9.77 -15.17
C GLN A 196 -6.01 10.94 -16.14
N PRO A 197 -7.22 11.53 -16.18
CA PRO A 197 -7.51 12.64 -17.08
C PRO A 197 -6.60 13.85 -16.85
N CYS A 198 -6.15 14.11 -15.62
CA CYS A 198 -5.19 15.16 -15.31
C CYS A 198 -3.83 15.01 -16.03
N ARG A 199 -3.55 13.84 -16.63
CA ARG A 199 -2.34 13.56 -17.41
C ARG A 199 -2.55 13.66 -18.91
N GLN A 200 -3.72 14.16 -19.35
CA GLN A 200 -4.04 14.39 -20.76
C GLN A 200 -3.71 15.81 -21.17
N PRO A 201 -3.51 16.07 -22.48
CA PRO A 201 -3.30 17.43 -22.97
C PRO A 201 -4.60 18.23 -22.95
N TYR A 202 -4.49 19.51 -22.59
CA TYR A 202 -5.61 20.46 -22.59
C TYR A 202 -5.23 21.73 -23.32
N THR A 203 -6.21 22.30 -24.04
CA THR A 203 -6.09 23.65 -24.60
C THR A 203 -6.78 24.63 -23.66
N VAL A 204 -6.02 25.58 -23.16
CA VAL A 204 -6.58 26.69 -22.37
C VAL A 204 -7.10 27.73 -23.35
N LEU A 205 -8.41 27.88 -23.42
CA LEU A 205 -9.03 28.94 -24.20
C LEU A 205 -8.94 30.22 -23.37
N GLY A 206 -7.97 31.09 -23.72
CA GLY A 206 -7.91 32.46 -23.18
C GLY A 206 -9.02 33.32 -23.77
N GLN A 207 -9.66 34.17 -22.98
CA GLN A 207 -10.34 35.34 -23.52
C GLN A 207 -9.30 36.15 -24.30
N GLU A 208 -9.48 36.30 -25.60
CA GLU A 208 -8.73 37.28 -26.36
C GLU A 208 -9.03 38.65 -25.69
N ALA A 209 -8.08 39.16 -24.90
CA ALA A 209 -8.12 40.55 -24.46
C ALA A 209 -8.20 41.40 -25.73
N GLY A 210 -9.29 42.12 -25.87
CA GLY A 210 -9.70 42.80 -27.06
C GLY A 210 -8.59 43.57 -27.76
N GLY A 211 -8.58 43.53 -29.05
CA GLY A 211 -7.75 44.39 -29.88
C GLY A 211 -7.18 43.70 -31.11
N GLY A 212 -7.92 43.77 -32.15
CA GLY A 212 -7.68 43.42 -33.53
C GLY A 212 -6.28 43.19 -34.03
N ARG A 213 -6.17 42.08 -34.77
CA ARG A 213 -5.52 42.06 -36.10
C ARG A 213 -5.89 40.74 -36.80
N ARG A 214 -6.66 40.89 -37.88
CA ARG A 214 -6.89 39.82 -38.85
C ARG A 214 -5.56 39.44 -39.53
N GLY A 215 -5.34 38.17 -39.71
CA GLY A 215 -4.39 37.66 -40.71
C GLY A 215 -3.06 37.17 -40.17
N GLY A 216 -3.02 36.20 -39.26
CA GLY A 216 -1.85 35.38 -39.00
C GLY A 216 -2.26 33.91 -38.88
N LYS A 217 -1.60 33.01 -39.63
CA LYS A 217 -1.76 31.56 -39.46
C LYS A 217 -1.58 31.27 -37.97
N SER A 218 -2.64 30.80 -37.31
CA SER A 218 -2.60 30.34 -35.94
C SER A 218 -1.55 29.22 -35.88
N GLN A 219 -0.34 29.53 -35.42
CA GLN A 219 0.59 28.50 -35.00
C GLN A 219 -0.08 27.82 -33.79
N GLN A 220 -0.66 26.65 -34.03
CA GLN A 220 -1.18 25.82 -32.96
C GLN A 220 -0.03 25.59 -31.98
N LYS A 221 -0.12 26.21 -30.81
CA LYS A 221 0.81 25.91 -29.73
C LYS A 221 0.71 24.41 -29.44
N PRO A 222 1.83 23.73 -29.24
CA PRO A 222 1.80 22.29 -28.91
C PRO A 222 0.88 22.06 -27.70
N PRO A 223 0.21 20.93 -27.63
CA PRO A 223 -0.67 20.60 -26.53
C PRO A 223 0.11 20.66 -25.20
N ALA A 224 -0.45 21.36 -24.21
CA ALA A 224 0.13 21.49 -22.90
C ALA A 224 -0.56 20.56 -21.89
N TYR A 225 0.13 20.23 -20.82
CA TYR A 225 -0.35 19.33 -19.75
C TYR A 225 -0.52 20.12 -18.43
N PRO A 226 -1.39 21.11 -18.37
CA PRO A 226 -1.47 22.07 -17.26
C PRO A 226 -1.97 21.48 -15.95
N LEU A 227 -2.47 20.25 -15.95
CA LEU A 227 -2.96 19.54 -14.77
C LEU A 227 -2.02 18.41 -14.35
N SER A 228 -0.86 18.24 -15.02
CA SER A 228 0.06 17.16 -14.73
C SER A 228 1.09 17.60 -13.71
N LEU A 229 1.04 17.03 -12.50
CA LEU A 229 2.04 17.25 -11.46
C LEU A 229 3.32 16.44 -11.73
N LYS A 230 4.45 16.97 -11.28
CA LYS A 230 5.72 16.23 -11.13
C LYS A 230 5.52 15.08 -10.14
N ASP A 231 6.33 14.05 -10.26
CA ASP A 231 6.33 12.97 -9.29
C ASP A 231 7.06 13.41 -8.01
N LEU A 232 6.64 12.88 -6.86
CA LEU A 232 7.24 13.20 -5.55
C LEU A 232 8.60 12.51 -5.40
N CYS A 233 9.58 13.23 -4.87
CA CYS A 233 10.84 12.70 -4.35
C CYS A 233 11.30 13.56 -3.17
N VAL A 234 11.26 12.99 -1.96
CA VAL A 234 11.64 13.71 -0.73
C VAL A 234 13.05 13.41 -0.27
N LEU A 235 13.83 12.65 -1.02
CA LEU A 235 15.17 12.29 -0.60
C LEU A 235 16.01 13.50 -0.16
N PRO A 236 15.97 14.67 -0.82
CA PRO A 236 16.77 15.84 -0.43
C PRO A 236 16.45 16.40 0.97
N PHE A 237 15.25 16.16 1.48
CA PHE A 237 14.80 16.62 2.81
C PHE A 237 14.28 15.48 3.70
N LEU A 238 14.75 14.26 3.43
CA LEU A 238 14.49 13.10 4.29
C LEU A 238 14.89 13.34 5.76
N PRO A 239 16.04 14.01 6.08
CA PRO A 239 16.38 14.34 7.45
C PRO A 239 15.32 15.14 8.19
N GLU A 240 14.65 16.08 7.53
CA GLU A 240 13.59 16.91 8.14
C GLU A 240 12.37 16.07 8.52
N LEU A 241 11.99 15.09 7.69
CA LEU A 241 10.92 14.16 8.03
C LEU A 241 11.32 13.22 9.18
N MET A 242 12.58 12.78 9.20
CA MET A 242 13.12 11.97 10.30
C MET A 242 13.15 12.77 11.61
N ASP A 243 13.54 14.05 11.56
CA ASP A 243 13.51 14.97 12.72
C ASP A 243 12.09 15.22 13.22
N ALA A 244 11.11 15.29 12.33
CA ALA A 244 9.69 15.39 12.68
C ALA A 244 9.12 14.08 13.28
N LYS A 245 9.94 13.04 13.42
CA LYS A 245 9.56 11.73 13.98
C LYS A 245 8.35 11.11 13.27
N ILE A 246 8.30 11.23 11.94
CA ILE A 246 7.30 10.55 11.11
C ILE A 246 7.40 9.04 11.33
N ASP A 247 6.26 8.37 11.55
CA ASP A 247 6.25 6.95 11.92
C ASP A 247 6.41 6.02 10.72
N SER A 248 5.87 6.39 9.55
CA SER A 248 5.93 5.55 8.36
C SER A 248 6.16 6.36 7.08
N PHE A 249 7.11 5.92 6.27
CA PHE A 249 7.60 6.51 5.04
C PHE A 249 7.11 5.67 3.85
N LYS A 250 6.07 6.14 3.16
CA LYS A 250 5.36 5.38 2.14
C LYS A 250 5.80 5.70 0.72
N ILE A 251 6.18 4.67 -0.01
CA ILE A 251 6.47 4.75 -1.45
C ILE A 251 5.17 4.48 -2.24
N GLU A 252 4.75 5.39 -3.14
CA GLU A 252 3.63 5.15 -4.07
C GLU A 252 4.12 4.31 -5.24
N GLY A 253 3.37 3.24 -5.60
CA GLY A 253 3.80 2.45 -6.74
C GLY A 253 3.24 1.04 -6.92
N ARG A 254 2.03 0.68 -6.45
CA ARG A 254 1.45 -0.68 -6.63
C ARG A 254 1.28 -1.14 -8.08
N MET A 255 1.37 -0.23 -9.05
CA MET A 255 1.34 -0.55 -10.48
C MET A 255 2.73 -0.49 -11.14
N LYS A 256 3.77 -0.47 -10.35
CA LYS A 256 5.16 -0.40 -10.81
C LYS A 256 5.79 -1.80 -10.85
N SER A 257 6.92 -1.90 -11.55
CA SER A 257 7.68 -3.14 -11.69
C SER A 257 8.51 -3.48 -10.44
N PRO A 258 8.99 -4.73 -10.30
CA PRO A 258 9.88 -5.13 -9.21
C PRO A 258 11.16 -4.28 -9.11
N GLU A 259 11.73 -3.86 -10.26
CA GLU A 259 12.94 -3.02 -10.29
C GLU A 259 12.67 -1.64 -9.67
N TYR A 260 11.51 -1.04 -9.94
CA TYR A 260 11.14 0.21 -9.29
C TYR A 260 11.03 0.03 -7.78
N VAL A 261 10.35 -1.02 -7.34
CA VAL A 261 10.17 -1.30 -5.92
C VAL A 261 11.52 -1.53 -5.24
N ALA A 262 12.37 -2.37 -5.82
CA ALA A 262 13.71 -2.64 -5.29
C ALA A 262 14.57 -1.38 -5.23
N GLY A 263 14.74 -0.68 -6.35
CA GLY A 263 15.65 0.46 -6.44
C GLY A 263 15.25 1.62 -5.54
N VAL A 264 13.95 1.99 -5.53
CA VAL A 264 13.45 3.08 -4.68
C VAL A 264 13.56 2.69 -3.20
N THR A 265 13.13 1.49 -2.83
CA THR A 265 13.18 1.02 -1.43
C THR A 265 14.62 0.94 -0.91
N ALA A 266 15.54 0.36 -1.67
CA ALA A 266 16.95 0.24 -1.27
C ALA A 266 17.62 1.61 -1.03
N ILE A 267 17.34 2.60 -1.89
CA ILE A 267 17.89 3.95 -1.72
C ILE A 267 17.32 4.61 -0.47
N TYR A 268 15.99 4.61 -0.27
CA TYR A 268 15.43 5.20 0.94
C TYR A 268 15.92 4.47 2.20
N ARG A 269 16.03 3.14 2.19
CA ARG A 269 16.58 2.37 3.30
C ARG A 269 18.01 2.81 3.62
N LYS A 270 18.87 2.89 2.60
CA LYS A 270 20.26 3.36 2.74
C LYS A 270 20.34 4.71 3.46
N TYR A 271 19.52 5.68 3.04
CA TYR A 271 19.59 7.04 3.59
C TYR A 271 18.88 7.20 4.93
N MET A 272 17.87 6.39 5.22
CA MET A 272 17.28 6.30 6.56
C MET A 272 18.27 5.69 7.55
N ASP A 273 18.96 4.61 7.18
CA ASP A 273 19.98 3.99 8.02
C ASP A 273 21.18 4.91 8.23
N LEU A 274 21.67 5.57 7.18
CA LEU A 274 22.75 6.56 7.29
C LEU A 274 22.37 7.71 8.23
N TYR A 275 21.13 8.21 8.15
CA TYR A 275 20.67 9.24 9.08
C TYR A 275 20.70 8.79 10.54
N LEU A 276 20.36 7.53 10.82
CA LEU A 276 20.34 6.97 12.17
C LEU A 276 21.74 6.64 12.71
N THR A 277 22.66 6.23 11.84
CA THR A 277 23.99 5.74 12.25
C THR A 277 25.08 6.80 12.14
N ASP A 278 25.00 7.71 11.16
CA ASP A 278 26.04 8.70 10.86
C ASP A 278 25.42 9.98 10.26
N ARG A 279 24.70 10.70 11.09
CA ARG A 279 23.98 11.91 10.69
C ARG A 279 24.93 13.03 10.23
N GLU A 280 26.12 13.11 10.79
CA GLU A 280 27.09 14.20 10.50
C GLU A 280 27.62 14.09 9.07
N HIS A 281 27.74 12.87 8.54
CA HIS A 281 28.21 12.60 7.17
C HIS A 281 27.06 12.29 6.20
N TRP A 282 25.81 12.62 6.57
CA TRP A 282 24.66 12.38 5.70
C TRP A 282 24.75 13.25 4.45
N GLN A 283 25.02 12.62 3.32
CA GLN A 283 25.10 13.25 2.00
C GLN A 283 24.49 12.32 0.95
N ILE A 284 23.82 12.92 -0.04
CA ILE A 284 23.23 12.16 -1.14
C ILE A 284 24.29 11.94 -2.22
N ASP A 285 24.54 10.68 -2.57
CA ASP A 285 25.33 10.32 -3.75
C ASP A 285 24.59 10.78 -5.01
N PRO A 286 25.22 11.59 -5.89
CA PRO A 286 24.61 12.01 -7.15
C PRO A 286 24.09 10.85 -8.01
N LYS A 287 24.72 9.68 -7.96
CA LYS A 287 24.27 8.48 -8.68
C LYS A 287 22.95 7.92 -8.13
N ASP A 288 22.72 8.00 -6.82
CA ASP A 288 21.47 7.60 -6.20
C ASP A 288 20.34 8.58 -6.55
N GLN A 289 20.66 9.88 -6.54
CA GLN A 289 19.72 10.91 -6.97
C GLN A 289 19.33 10.75 -8.45
N GLU A 290 20.32 10.47 -9.30
CA GLU A 290 20.11 10.19 -10.72
C GLU A 290 19.23 8.94 -10.94
N LEU A 291 19.48 7.86 -10.17
CA LEU A 291 18.67 6.65 -10.24
C LEU A 291 17.20 6.97 -9.92
N LEU A 292 16.91 7.67 -8.81
CA LEU A 292 15.55 8.05 -8.45
C LEU A 292 14.89 8.98 -9.48
N ALA A 293 15.67 9.84 -10.14
CA ALA A 293 15.17 10.74 -11.17
C ALA A 293 14.85 10.05 -12.51
N LYS A 294 15.42 8.86 -12.76
CA LYS A 294 15.28 8.14 -14.03
C LYS A 294 14.50 6.82 -13.93
N LEU A 295 14.37 6.26 -12.72
CA LEU A 295 13.71 4.97 -12.52
C LEU A 295 12.19 5.11 -12.61
N TYR A 296 11.64 4.90 -13.82
CA TYR A 296 10.19 4.95 -14.10
C TYR A 296 9.48 6.25 -13.68
N VAL A 297 10.15 7.38 -13.77
CA VAL A 297 9.60 8.71 -13.54
C VAL A 297 8.85 9.17 -14.81
N ARG A 298 7.72 9.88 -14.65
CA ARG A 298 6.88 10.31 -15.78
C ARG A 298 7.45 11.51 -16.54
N SER A 299 8.11 12.41 -15.83
CA SER A 299 8.74 13.60 -16.40
C SER A 299 9.86 14.11 -15.51
N GLU A 300 9.49 14.72 -14.39
CA GLU A 300 10.38 15.32 -13.40
C GLU A 300 9.90 14.96 -11.99
N THR A 301 10.80 15.11 -11.03
CA THR A 301 10.48 14.96 -9.60
C THR A 301 10.49 16.30 -8.89
N GLY A 302 9.81 16.38 -7.76
CA GLY A 302 9.78 17.54 -6.89
C GLY A 302 9.38 17.22 -5.46
N GLY A 303 9.45 18.20 -4.56
CA GLY A 303 9.18 18.05 -3.14
C GLY A 303 7.69 17.99 -2.76
N GLY A 304 6.78 18.04 -3.74
CA GLY A 304 5.35 18.06 -3.45
C GLY A 304 4.94 19.28 -2.62
N TYR A 305 4.09 19.06 -1.62
CA TYR A 305 3.53 20.12 -0.77
C TYR A 305 4.30 20.35 0.54
N TYR A 306 5.35 19.57 0.82
CA TYR A 306 6.02 19.61 2.13
C TYR A 306 6.55 20.99 2.54
N HIS A 307 7.00 21.82 1.58
CA HIS A 307 7.52 23.16 1.82
C HIS A 307 6.71 24.26 1.13
N ARG A 308 5.66 23.92 0.38
CA ARG A 308 4.89 24.88 -0.41
C ARG A 308 3.44 24.44 -0.58
N HIS A 309 2.53 25.39 -0.45
CA HIS A 309 1.14 25.20 -0.86
C HIS A 309 0.96 25.70 -2.28
N ASN A 310 0.80 24.80 -3.23
CA ASN A 310 0.53 25.07 -4.64
C ASN A 310 1.57 25.94 -5.34
N GLY A 311 1.81 25.68 -6.60
CA GLY A 311 2.71 26.49 -7.40
C GLY A 311 2.90 25.92 -8.80
N ARG A 312 3.24 26.80 -9.75
CA ARG A 312 3.47 26.41 -11.14
C ARG A 312 4.65 25.42 -11.26
N GLU A 313 5.61 25.50 -10.37
CA GLU A 313 6.78 24.64 -10.31
C GLU A 313 6.45 23.17 -9.96
N MET A 314 5.25 22.90 -9.42
CA MET A 314 4.75 21.54 -9.20
C MET A 314 4.24 20.88 -10.47
N LEU A 315 4.00 21.66 -11.54
CA LEU A 315 3.45 21.16 -12.79
C LEU A 315 4.56 20.78 -13.77
N THR A 316 4.31 19.73 -14.55
CA THR A 316 5.03 19.49 -15.79
C THR A 316 4.13 19.90 -16.95
N LEU A 317 4.64 20.82 -17.79
CA LEU A 317 3.90 21.28 -18.96
C LEU A 317 4.18 20.44 -20.19
N GLU A 318 5.16 19.56 -20.10
CA GLU A 318 5.55 18.60 -21.14
C GLU A 318 4.67 17.35 -21.09
N LYS A 319 4.71 16.57 -22.17
CA LYS A 319 3.97 15.31 -22.24
C LYS A 319 4.44 14.35 -21.14
N PRO A 320 3.60 14.02 -20.17
CA PRO A 320 3.96 13.05 -19.15
C PRO A 320 3.99 11.67 -19.79
N GLY A 321 5.15 11.09 -19.90
CA GLY A 321 5.35 9.71 -20.37
C GLY A 321 6.45 9.09 -19.54
N TYR A 322 6.32 7.79 -19.24
CA TYR A 322 7.44 7.09 -18.64
C TYR A 322 8.61 7.13 -19.63
N LEU A 323 9.66 7.82 -19.24
CA LEU A 323 10.92 7.74 -19.95
C LEU A 323 11.39 6.28 -19.91
N ALA A 324 11.94 5.79 -21.02
CA ALA A 324 12.61 4.51 -21.01
C ALA A 324 13.72 4.58 -19.95
N CYS A 325 13.68 3.65 -18.99
CA CYS A 325 14.72 3.60 -17.97
C CYS A 325 16.04 3.23 -18.65
N PRO A 326 17.14 4.01 -18.45
CA PRO A 326 18.43 3.66 -19.02
C PRO A 326 18.88 2.28 -18.57
N GLN A 327 19.51 1.53 -19.49
CA GLN A 327 19.96 0.17 -19.23
C GLN A 327 20.93 0.09 -18.03
N GLU A 328 21.83 1.05 -17.91
CA GLU A 328 22.77 1.17 -16.79
C GLU A 328 22.06 1.27 -15.42
N ILE A 329 20.93 1.99 -15.37
CA ILE A 329 20.11 2.10 -14.15
C ILE A 329 19.47 0.76 -13.83
N LEU A 330 18.93 0.04 -14.83
CA LEU A 330 18.35 -1.28 -14.63
C LEU A 330 19.38 -2.30 -14.16
N GLU A 331 20.57 -2.31 -14.77
CA GLU A 331 21.68 -3.20 -14.37
C GLU A 331 22.10 -2.94 -12.91
N ARG A 332 22.17 -1.66 -12.53
CA ARG A 332 22.48 -1.29 -11.13
C ARG A 332 21.40 -1.79 -10.17
N VAL A 333 20.14 -1.66 -10.52
CA VAL A 333 19.03 -2.16 -9.70
C VAL A 333 19.02 -3.70 -9.63
N HIS A 334 19.31 -4.38 -10.73
CA HIS A 334 19.46 -5.83 -10.74
C HIS A 334 20.58 -6.29 -9.82
N GLY A 335 21.74 -5.57 -9.81
CA GLY A 335 22.80 -5.81 -8.85
C GLY A 335 22.32 -5.68 -7.40
N MET A 336 21.56 -4.61 -7.07
CA MET A 336 20.96 -4.46 -5.73
C MET A 336 20.01 -5.60 -5.36
N MET A 337 19.26 -6.14 -6.34
CA MET A 337 18.36 -7.28 -6.12
C MET A 337 19.12 -8.59 -5.92
N GLU A 338 20.27 -8.77 -6.56
CA GLU A 338 21.11 -9.96 -6.40
C GLU A 338 21.87 -9.93 -5.07
N ASP A 339 22.40 -8.78 -4.67
CA ASP A 339 23.08 -8.57 -3.39
C ASP A 339 22.12 -8.73 -2.20
N GLY A 340 20.85 -8.39 -2.38
CA GLY A 340 19.78 -8.52 -1.39
C GLY A 340 19.25 -9.96 -1.23
N LYS A 341 20.02 -11.01 -1.57
CA LYS A 341 19.60 -12.39 -1.32
C LYS A 341 19.38 -12.60 0.17
N LEU A 342 18.10 -12.76 0.49
CA LEU A 342 17.64 -12.92 1.86
C LEU A 342 18.10 -14.27 2.39
N GLN A 343 18.98 -14.25 3.39
CA GLN A 343 19.37 -15.44 4.16
C GLN A 343 19.24 -15.14 5.65
N LYS A 344 18.51 -16.00 6.36
CA LYS A 344 18.41 -15.95 7.82
C LYS A 344 19.52 -16.77 8.44
N PRO A 345 20.25 -16.24 9.43
CA PRO A 345 21.20 -17.05 10.19
C PRO A 345 20.45 -18.12 10.96
N VAL A 346 20.86 -19.36 10.84
CA VAL A 346 20.35 -20.49 11.61
C VAL A 346 21.50 -21.18 12.33
N SER A 347 21.32 -21.43 13.63
CA SER A 347 22.24 -22.24 14.42
C SER A 347 21.72 -23.66 14.50
N PHE A 348 22.62 -24.65 14.37
CA PHE A 348 22.32 -26.05 14.51
C PHE A 348 23.02 -26.66 15.72
N HIS A 349 22.32 -27.54 16.41
CA HIS A 349 22.88 -28.43 17.42
C HIS A 349 22.49 -29.85 17.09
N ALA A 350 23.46 -30.73 16.83
CA ALA A 350 23.27 -32.15 16.50
C ALA A 350 23.82 -33.03 17.60
N ALA A 351 23.01 -33.96 18.12
CA ALA A 351 23.43 -35.00 19.07
C ALA A 351 23.29 -36.38 18.42
N ILE A 352 24.39 -37.12 18.34
CA ILE A 352 24.49 -38.39 17.63
C ILE A 352 25.16 -39.43 18.57
N ARG A 353 24.40 -40.45 19.00
CA ARG A 353 24.87 -41.52 19.86
C ARG A 353 24.49 -42.89 19.29
N PRO A 354 25.40 -43.88 19.32
CA PRO A 354 25.10 -45.20 18.79
C PRO A 354 23.92 -45.87 19.50
N GLY A 355 22.95 -46.36 18.73
CA GLY A 355 21.74 -46.99 19.24
C GLY A 355 20.60 -46.03 19.61
N GLU A 356 20.82 -44.72 19.50
CA GLU A 356 19.81 -43.70 19.75
C GLU A 356 19.41 -42.99 18.44
N PRO A 357 18.18 -42.40 18.35
CA PRO A 357 17.82 -41.53 17.25
C PRO A 357 18.71 -40.28 17.20
N ILE A 358 19.08 -39.84 16.00
CA ILE A 358 19.82 -38.60 15.83
C ILE A 358 18.89 -37.46 16.24
N ASN A 359 19.36 -36.58 17.10
CA ASN A 359 18.65 -35.35 17.46
C ASN A 359 19.26 -34.15 16.76
N LEU A 360 18.44 -33.40 16.03
CA LEU A 360 18.85 -32.12 15.41
C LEU A 360 17.95 -31.00 15.89
N THR A 361 18.57 -30.00 16.50
CA THR A 361 17.92 -28.75 16.86
C THR A 361 18.36 -27.66 15.90
N ALA A 362 17.41 -26.91 15.32
CA ALA A 362 17.66 -25.70 14.56
C ALA A 362 17.05 -24.50 15.29
N SER A 363 17.81 -23.42 15.39
CA SER A 363 17.40 -22.20 16.11
C SER A 363 17.60 -20.96 15.25
N CYS A 364 16.58 -20.08 15.23
CA CYS A 364 16.61 -18.80 14.54
C CYS A 364 15.72 -17.79 15.28
N GLU A 365 16.21 -16.57 15.48
CA GLU A 365 15.44 -15.49 16.12
C GLU A 365 14.75 -15.89 17.45
N GLY A 366 15.44 -16.66 18.29
CA GLY A 366 14.93 -17.10 19.59
C GLY A 366 13.91 -18.25 19.52
N ILE A 367 13.59 -18.76 18.33
CA ILE A 367 12.76 -19.94 18.14
C ILE A 367 13.65 -21.15 17.89
N SER A 368 13.36 -22.26 18.56
CA SER A 368 14.05 -23.52 18.37
C SER A 368 13.07 -24.64 18.04
N VAL A 369 13.49 -25.52 17.15
CA VAL A 369 12.78 -26.73 16.78
C VAL A 369 13.74 -27.88 16.85
N GLN A 370 13.34 -29.00 17.49
CA GLN A 370 14.07 -30.24 17.55
C GLN A 370 13.32 -31.31 16.77
N LYS A 371 14.04 -32.12 16.00
CA LYS A 371 13.53 -33.30 15.29
C LYS A 371 14.43 -34.49 15.56
N GLU A 372 13.81 -35.64 15.61
CA GLU A 372 14.50 -36.93 15.72
C GLU A 372 14.59 -37.59 14.34
N GLY A 373 15.77 -38.04 14.00
CA GLY A 373 16.03 -38.76 12.76
C GLY A 373 16.16 -40.28 12.96
N THR A 374 16.80 -40.91 12.01
CA THR A 374 17.09 -42.37 12.08
C THR A 374 18.00 -42.70 13.25
N VAL A 375 17.92 -43.95 13.75
CA VAL A 375 18.82 -44.46 14.80
C VAL A 375 20.24 -44.56 14.26
N ALA A 376 21.20 -43.94 14.95
CA ALA A 376 22.62 -44.05 14.63
C ALA A 376 23.12 -45.46 14.92
N GLN A 377 23.86 -46.04 13.97
CA GLN A 377 24.40 -47.40 14.09
C GLN A 377 25.86 -47.37 14.57
N PRO A 378 26.36 -48.42 15.24
CA PRO A 378 27.78 -48.56 15.47
C PRO A 378 28.54 -48.62 14.15
N ALA A 379 29.64 -47.89 14.03
CA ALA A 379 30.45 -47.86 12.82
C ALA A 379 31.16 -49.19 12.57
N GLN A 380 30.98 -49.79 11.38
CA GLN A 380 31.64 -51.04 11.00
C GLN A 380 33.03 -50.83 10.35
N LYS A 381 33.25 -49.67 9.72
CA LYS A 381 34.51 -49.38 8.98
C LYS A 381 35.10 -48.03 9.34
N ARG A 382 34.38 -46.94 9.08
CA ARG A 382 34.82 -45.57 9.35
C ARG A 382 33.77 -44.89 10.22
N PRO A 383 34.13 -44.43 11.41
CA PRO A 383 33.28 -43.61 12.24
C PRO A 383 32.92 -42.30 11.54
N LEU A 384 31.77 -41.74 11.84
CA LEU A 384 31.37 -40.43 11.42
C LEU A 384 32.26 -39.40 12.13
N ALA A 385 32.82 -38.45 11.37
CA ALA A 385 33.57 -37.34 11.95
C ALA A 385 32.68 -36.12 12.13
N GLU A 386 32.96 -35.29 13.11
CA GLU A 386 32.26 -34.04 13.35
C GLU A 386 32.25 -33.13 12.10
N ASP A 387 33.38 -33.01 11.41
CA ASP A 387 33.53 -32.28 10.15
C ASP A 387 32.58 -32.78 9.06
N ASP A 388 32.31 -34.10 9.01
CA ASP A 388 31.38 -34.68 8.03
C ASP A 388 29.93 -34.22 8.32
N VAL A 389 29.53 -34.14 9.60
CA VAL A 389 28.22 -33.65 10.05
C VAL A 389 28.09 -32.14 9.73
N VAL A 390 29.07 -31.34 10.16
CA VAL A 390 29.12 -29.90 9.91
C VAL A 390 29.00 -29.58 8.43
N LYS A 391 29.74 -30.34 7.58
CA LYS A 391 29.68 -30.20 6.12
C LYS A 391 28.28 -30.46 5.53
N GLN A 392 27.51 -31.39 6.10
CA GLN A 392 26.15 -31.67 5.63
C GLN A 392 25.17 -30.60 6.15
N LEU A 393 25.30 -30.15 7.39
CA LEU A 393 24.43 -29.10 7.96
C LEU A 393 24.63 -27.73 7.29
N LYS A 394 25.85 -27.42 6.84
CA LYS A 394 26.14 -26.20 6.05
C LYS A 394 25.44 -26.16 4.68
N LYS A 395 24.96 -27.30 4.16
CA LYS A 395 24.31 -27.36 2.85
C LYS A 395 22.84 -26.87 2.91
N THR A 396 22.62 -25.65 3.28
CA THR A 396 21.27 -25.05 3.38
C THR A 396 20.72 -24.54 2.04
N GLY A 397 21.42 -24.77 0.93
CA GLY A 397 20.99 -24.36 -0.41
C GLY A 397 19.58 -24.82 -0.76
N GLY A 398 18.76 -23.92 -1.34
CA GLY A 398 17.34 -24.15 -1.61
C GLY A 398 16.40 -23.79 -0.45
N SER A 399 16.94 -23.34 0.70
CA SER A 399 16.19 -22.77 1.82
C SER A 399 16.52 -21.29 2.03
N PHE A 400 15.75 -20.62 2.87
CA PHE A 400 15.98 -19.22 3.26
C PHE A 400 17.07 -19.05 4.33
N TYR A 401 17.79 -20.12 4.69
CA TYR A 401 18.73 -20.11 5.81
C TYR A 401 20.17 -20.18 5.36
N GLY A 402 21.02 -19.44 6.08
CA GLY A 402 22.47 -19.60 6.07
C GLY A 402 22.93 -20.19 7.41
N ALA A 403 23.67 -21.29 7.40
CA ALA A 403 24.19 -21.87 8.63
C ALA A 403 25.25 -20.93 9.22
N ASP A 404 25.00 -20.41 10.44
CA ASP A 404 25.84 -19.47 11.15
C ASP A 404 26.71 -20.17 12.21
N ASP A 405 26.06 -20.89 13.13
CA ASP A 405 26.73 -21.65 14.18
C ASP A 405 26.28 -23.11 14.15
N ILE A 406 27.23 -24.05 14.28
CA ILE A 406 26.95 -25.47 14.26
C ILE A 406 27.74 -26.14 15.38
N SER A 407 27.03 -26.72 16.35
CA SER A 407 27.58 -27.54 17.39
C SER A 407 27.19 -29.01 17.20
N VAL A 408 28.12 -29.91 17.41
CA VAL A 408 27.92 -31.35 17.24
C VAL A 408 28.38 -32.08 18.48
N GLU A 409 27.48 -32.83 19.12
CA GLU A 409 27.79 -33.83 20.14
C GLU A 409 27.82 -35.18 19.46
N LEU A 410 29.02 -35.68 19.21
CA LEU A 410 29.24 -36.98 18.57
C LEU A 410 29.88 -37.94 19.57
N ASP A 411 29.18 -39.03 19.87
CA ASP A 411 29.71 -40.07 20.74
C ASP A 411 30.36 -41.19 19.88
N GLY A 412 31.67 -41.38 20.07
CA GLY A 412 32.58 -42.41 19.63
C GLY A 412 32.35 -43.02 18.24
N ASP A 413 31.93 -44.28 18.20
CA ASP A 413 31.88 -45.07 16.98
C ASP A 413 30.53 -45.06 16.28
N SER A 414 29.98 -43.88 16.04
CA SER A 414 28.69 -43.72 15.36
C SER A 414 28.81 -43.72 13.84
N PHE A 415 27.83 -44.32 13.17
CA PHE A 415 27.63 -44.25 11.73
C PHE A 415 26.19 -43.76 11.40
N VAL A 416 26.10 -42.81 10.50
CA VAL A 416 24.83 -42.26 9.97
C VAL A 416 24.95 -42.10 8.46
N PRO A 417 23.96 -42.54 7.66
CA PRO A 417 23.94 -42.25 6.23
C PRO A 417 23.83 -40.73 5.96
N VAL A 418 24.62 -40.23 5.02
CA VAL A 418 24.58 -38.80 4.60
C VAL A 418 23.19 -38.38 4.14
N SER A 419 22.43 -39.30 3.50
CA SER A 419 21.04 -39.03 3.10
C SER A 419 20.13 -38.72 4.29
N ALA A 420 20.26 -39.48 5.38
CA ALA A 420 19.49 -39.32 6.60
C ALA A 420 19.77 -37.96 7.29
N LEU A 421 21.04 -37.54 7.35
CA LEU A 421 21.40 -36.21 7.86
C LEU A 421 20.81 -35.09 7.00
N ASN A 422 20.83 -35.23 5.67
CA ASN A 422 20.29 -34.26 4.76
C ASN A 422 18.74 -34.19 4.81
N GLU A 423 18.07 -35.30 5.04
CA GLU A 423 16.62 -35.39 5.22
C GLU A 423 16.23 -34.74 6.54
N LEU A 424 16.87 -35.12 7.63
CA LEU A 424 16.62 -34.55 8.97
C LEU A 424 16.84 -33.03 8.97
N ARG A 425 17.91 -32.53 8.31
CA ARG A 425 18.15 -31.08 8.19
C ARG A 425 16.98 -30.41 7.48
N ARG A 426 16.48 -30.94 6.35
CA ARG A 426 15.34 -30.33 5.62
C ARG A 426 14.08 -30.31 6.47
N GLU A 427 13.73 -31.44 7.08
CA GLU A 427 12.55 -31.53 7.95
C GLU A 427 12.63 -30.61 9.16
N THR A 428 13.82 -30.42 9.73
CA THR A 428 14.02 -29.49 10.85
C THR A 428 13.90 -28.03 10.41
N LEU A 429 14.44 -27.67 9.23
CA LEU A 429 14.31 -26.33 8.67
C LEU A 429 12.87 -26.03 8.24
N ASP A 430 12.15 -27.00 7.69
CA ASP A 430 10.74 -26.83 7.31
C ASP A 430 9.87 -26.59 8.55
N ALA A 431 10.07 -27.36 9.61
CA ALA A 431 9.37 -27.17 10.88
C ALA A 431 9.75 -25.85 11.57
N LEU A 432 11.01 -25.40 11.47
CA LEU A 432 11.43 -24.09 11.95
C LEU A 432 10.74 -22.96 11.18
N THR A 433 10.65 -23.10 9.85
CA THR A 433 9.96 -22.13 8.97
C THR A 433 8.49 -22.00 9.35
N GLU A 434 7.79 -23.14 9.50
CA GLU A 434 6.39 -23.18 9.93
C GLU A 434 6.20 -22.45 11.27
N LYS A 435 7.06 -22.76 12.26
CA LYS A 435 6.96 -22.15 13.59
C LYS A 435 7.28 -20.64 13.58
N LEU A 436 8.17 -20.18 12.70
CA LEU A 436 8.45 -18.76 12.49
C LEU A 436 7.26 -18.03 11.84
N GLN A 437 6.58 -18.65 10.88
CA GLN A 437 5.40 -18.11 10.22
C GLN A 437 4.18 -18.07 11.14
N ASP A 438 4.07 -19.02 12.06
CA ASP A 438 2.93 -19.13 12.99
C ASP A 438 2.93 -18.09 14.10
N ARG A 439 4.02 -17.34 14.29
CA ARG A 439 4.13 -16.30 15.34
C ARG A 439 2.99 -15.29 15.35
N GLN A 440 2.48 -14.95 14.17
CA GLN A 440 1.46 -13.91 13.97
C GLN A 440 0.05 -14.47 13.79
N LYS A 441 -0.12 -15.81 13.79
CA LYS A 441 -1.45 -16.43 13.62
C LYS A 441 -2.41 -16.01 14.74
N ARG A 442 -3.66 -15.75 14.36
CA ARG A 442 -4.75 -15.36 15.25
C ARG A 442 -5.92 -16.31 15.08
N THR A 443 -6.85 -16.31 16.04
CA THR A 443 -8.11 -17.04 15.91
C THR A 443 -9.23 -16.06 15.61
N TYR A 444 -9.96 -16.27 14.54
CA TYR A 444 -11.16 -15.51 14.23
C TYR A 444 -12.38 -16.17 14.87
N VAL A 445 -13.10 -15.39 15.67
CA VAL A 445 -14.37 -15.81 16.26
C VAL A 445 -15.46 -14.94 15.66
N PRO A 446 -16.28 -15.47 14.73
CA PRO A 446 -17.39 -14.71 14.16
C PRO A 446 -18.39 -14.31 15.25
N GLU A 447 -18.85 -13.07 15.26
CA GLU A 447 -20.01 -12.66 16.06
C GLU A 447 -21.28 -13.34 15.50
N HIS A 448 -21.55 -14.55 15.93
CA HIS A 448 -22.78 -15.24 15.56
C HIS A 448 -23.98 -14.55 16.21
N GLY A 449 -24.83 -13.94 15.41
CA GLY A 449 -26.20 -13.65 15.78
C GLY A 449 -26.53 -12.29 16.37
N ARG A 450 -25.56 -11.43 16.74
CA ARG A 450 -25.89 -10.09 17.29
C ARG A 450 -26.43 -9.09 16.26
N GLU A 451 -26.10 -9.25 14.97
CA GLU A 451 -26.62 -8.33 13.92
C GLU A 451 -28.14 -8.46 13.69
N ALA A 452 -28.74 -9.63 13.98
CA ALA A 452 -30.18 -9.84 13.81
C ALA A 452 -30.99 -9.29 15.01
N GLU A 453 -30.45 -9.34 16.22
CA GLU A 453 -31.15 -8.85 17.43
C GLU A 453 -31.03 -7.33 17.61
N THR A 454 -29.87 -6.72 17.28
CA THR A 454 -29.71 -5.26 17.34
C THR A 454 -30.50 -4.53 16.27
N ALA A 455 -30.60 -5.07 15.05
CA ALA A 455 -31.41 -4.44 14.00
C ALA A 455 -32.92 -4.45 14.31
N GLN A 456 -33.40 -5.38 15.11
CA GLN A 456 -34.82 -5.42 15.55
C GLN A 456 -35.09 -4.58 16.80
N SER A 457 -34.10 -4.39 17.69
CA SER A 457 -34.27 -3.57 18.90
C SER A 457 -34.05 -2.07 18.67
N GLU A 458 -33.21 -1.70 17.70
CA GLU A 458 -32.93 -0.29 17.36
C GLU A 458 -33.95 0.34 16.42
N ALA A 459 -34.84 -0.45 15.83
CA ALA A 459 -35.97 0.07 15.06
C ALA A 459 -37.07 0.72 15.94
N GLY A 460 -36.95 0.62 17.26
CA GLY A 460 -37.93 1.15 18.23
C GLY A 460 -37.53 2.43 18.96
N GLU A 461 -36.25 2.81 18.96
CA GLU A 461 -35.82 4.05 19.61
C GLU A 461 -34.92 4.89 18.67
N SER A 462 -35.46 6.05 18.31
CA SER A 462 -34.76 7.06 17.52
C SER A 462 -33.49 7.55 18.23
N THR A 463 -32.35 6.94 17.91
CA THR A 463 -31.01 7.38 18.35
C THR A 463 -30.44 8.56 17.54
N ALA A 464 -31.30 9.31 16.83
CA ALA A 464 -30.92 10.55 16.16
C ALA A 464 -30.41 11.65 17.13
N THR A 465 -30.55 11.46 18.44
CA THR A 465 -30.19 12.47 19.46
C THR A 465 -28.78 12.28 20.03
N ALA A 466 -28.11 11.16 19.85
CA ALA A 466 -26.83 10.88 20.50
C ALA A 466 -25.59 11.28 19.70
N LEU A 467 -25.71 11.62 18.40
CA LEU A 467 -24.58 12.04 17.57
C LEU A 467 -24.46 13.57 17.39
N CYS A 468 -25.45 14.34 17.85
CA CYS A 468 -25.43 15.81 17.83
C CYS A 468 -25.59 16.37 19.23
N GLY A 469 -24.56 16.30 20.07
CA GLY A 469 -24.47 17.01 21.36
C GLY A 469 -24.16 18.49 21.21
N TYR A 470 -24.44 19.13 20.06
CA TYR A 470 -24.37 20.57 19.87
C TYR A 470 -25.77 21.14 19.77
N PRO A 471 -26.10 22.20 20.53
CA PRO A 471 -27.38 22.87 20.36
C PRO A 471 -27.40 23.50 18.96
N VAL A 472 -28.23 22.94 18.09
CA VAL A 472 -28.58 23.57 16.82
C VAL A 472 -29.36 24.83 17.19
N SER A 473 -28.73 26.00 17.06
CA SER A 473 -29.45 27.28 17.19
C SER A 473 -30.53 27.30 16.11
N ALA A 474 -31.73 27.75 16.48
CA ALA A 474 -32.96 27.75 15.68
C ALA A 474 -32.93 28.71 14.45
N ALA A 475 -31.86 28.70 13.68
CA ALA A 475 -31.65 29.56 12.50
C ALA A 475 -31.22 28.76 11.25
N ASN A 476 -31.72 27.52 11.07
CA ASN A 476 -31.59 26.84 9.77
C ASN A 476 -32.90 26.93 8.98
N PRO A 477 -32.87 27.38 7.73
CA PRO A 477 -34.07 27.49 6.91
C PRO A 477 -34.63 26.09 6.61
N MET A 478 -35.87 25.86 7.04
CA MET A 478 -36.67 24.71 6.68
C MET A 478 -36.79 24.55 5.15
N LEU A 479 -36.62 23.36 4.64
CA LEU A 479 -37.09 22.99 3.31
C LEU A 479 -38.61 23.15 3.27
N CYS A 480 -39.09 24.18 2.62
CA CYS A 480 -40.52 24.33 2.29
C CYS A 480 -40.79 23.56 0.99
N LEU A 481 -41.57 22.53 1.07
CA LEU A 481 -42.20 21.89 -0.09
C LEU A 481 -43.35 22.79 -0.57
N CYS A 482 -43.20 23.36 -1.77
CA CYS A 482 -44.25 24.13 -2.43
C CYS A 482 -45.32 23.19 -2.96
N PRO A 483 -46.63 23.51 -2.82
CA PRO A 483 -47.75 22.61 -3.20
C PRO A 483 -47.87 22.30 -4.71
N ALA A 484 -46.96 22.82 -5.53
CA ALA A 484 -46.99 22.64 -6.99
C ALA A 484 -46.01 21.58 -7.52
N GLY A 485 -45.46 20.70 -6.68
CA GLY A 485 -44.69 19.50 -7.13
C GLY A 485 -43.36 19.79 -7.81
N ARG A 486 -42.75 20.97 -7.63
CA ARG A 486 -41.40 21.27 -8.13
C ARG A 486 -40.47 21.58 -6.96
N ALA A 487 -39.40 20.82 -6.84
CA ALA A 487 -38.36 21.05 -5.86
C ALA A 487 -37.54 22.29 -6.26
N GLY A 488 -37.53 23.34 -5.44
CA GLY A 488 -36.69 24.53 -5.56
C GLY A 488 -36.06 24.86 -4.21
N ILE A 489 -34.77 25.20 -4.21
CA ILE A 489 -34.09 25.70 -3.01
C ILE A 489 -34.43 27.19 -2.87
N CYS A 490 -35.18 27.57 -1.83
CA CYS A 490 -35.38 28.96 -1.46
C CYS A 490 -34.29 29.40 -0.48
N CYS A 491 -33.37 30.23 -0.93
CA CYS A 491 -32.51 31.02 -0.03
C CYS A 491 -33.24 32.26 0.44
N ALA A 492 -33.58 32.33 1.72
CA ALA A 492 -34.04 33.57 2.33
C ALA A 492 -32.83 34.44 2.66
N ALA A 493 -32.64 35.50 1.90
CA ALA A 493 -31.70 36.57 2.26
C ALA A 493 -32.38 37.52 3.23
N HIS A 494 -31.76 37.82 4.34
CA HIS A 494 -31.98 39.03 5.11
C HIS A 494 -31.49 40.21 4.28
N ASP A 495 -32.34 41.21 4.16
CA ASP A 495 -32.17 42.48 3.47
C ASP A 495 -32.51 42.52 1.96
N GLY A 496 -33.73 42.89 1.74
CA GLY A 496 -34.35 43.87 0.82
C GLY A 496 -34.05 43.82 -0.70
N HIS A 497 -33.22 42.94 -1.26
CA HIS A 497 -33.00 42.84 -2.71
C HIS A 497 -33.18 41.42 -3.25
N ARG A 498 -34.23 41.22 -4.04
CA ARG A 498 -34.49 40.00 -4.79
C ARG A 498 -33.71 40.00 -6.09
N SER A 499 -32.71 39.11 -6.20
CA SER A 499 -32.09 38.81 -7.49
C SER A 499 -32.58 37.44 -7.95
N VAL A 500 -33.24 37.39 -9.10
CA VAL A 500 -33.66 36.15 -9.74
C VAL A 500 -32.55 35.70 -10.71
N VAL A 501 -31.96 34.56 -10.48
CA VAL A 501 -31.01 33.94 -11.41
C VAL A 501 -31.80 32.99 -12.31
N PRO A 502 -31.72 33.12 -13.66
CA PRO A 502 -32.46 32.17 -14.53
C PRO A 502 -31.76 30.80 -14.60
N PHE A 503 -32.58 29.78 -14.38
CA PHE A 503 -32.18 28.39 -14.60
C PHE A 503 -32.24 28.06 -16.10
N PHE A 504 -31.15 27.52 -16.65
CA PHE A 504 -31.17 26.87 -17.95
C PHE A 504 -31.82 25.49 -17.81
N GLY A 505 -33.00 25.34 -18.38
CA GLY A 505 -33.68 24.05 -18.47
C GLY A 505 -33.11 23.21 -19.62
N PHE A 506 -32.74 21.97 -19.34
CA PHE A 506 -32.51 20.97 -20.39
C PHE A 506 -33.88 20.39 -20.81
N ASP A 507 -34.27 20.66 -22.05
CA ASP A 507 -35.51 20.15 -22.66
C ASP A 507 -35.18 18.79 -23.28
N GLY A 508 -35.54 17.71 -22.60
CA GLY A 508 -35.39 16.33 -23.06
C GLY A 508 -36.59 15.92 -23.92
N ARG A 509 -36.54 16.11 -25.21
CA ARG A 509 -37.45 15.44 -26.15
C ARG A 509 -36.78 14.18 -26.72
N SER A 510 -37.29 13.04 -26.31
CA SER A 510 -37.05 11.75 -26.96
C SER A 510 -37.82 11.66 -28.28
N GLU A 511 -37.16 11.65 -29.41
CA GLU A 511 -37.75 11.17 -30.66
C GLU A 511 -37.46 9.68 -30.84
N ASN A 512 -38.53 8.90 -30.74
CA ASN A 512 -38.62 7.54 -31.26
C ASN A 512 -38.60 7.59 -32.79
N ARG A 513 -37.59 7.04 -33.45
CA ARG A 513 -37.67 6.60 -34.83
C ARG A 513 -37.31 5.12 -34.94
N THR A 514 -38.34 4.36 -35.23
CA THR A 514 -38.27 3.02 -35.83
C THR A 514 -37.60 3.11 -37.21
N ALA A 515 -36.61 2.28 -37.47
CA ALA A 515 -36.07 2.06 -38.82
C ALA A 515 -36.05 0.56 -39.10
N ASP A 516 -36.83 0.24 -40.13
CA ASP A 516 -36.90 -1.02 -40.82
C ASP A 516 -35.76 -1.13 -41.84
N GLY A 517 -35.23 -2.33 -41.93
CA GLY A 517 -34.74 -3.03 -43.15
C GLY A 517 -33.56 -2.49 -43.94
N THR A 518 -32.51 -3.21 -44.06
CA THR A 518 -32.09 -4.10 -45.15
C THR A 518 -30.60 -4.44 -45.12
N ARG A 519 -30.40 -5.71 -45.21
CA ARG A 519 -29.19 -6.50 -45.39
C ARG A 519 -28.47 -6.11 -46.70
N LYS A 520 -27.12 -5.96 -46.66
CA LYS A 520 -26.23 -6.41 -47.75
C LYS A 520 -24.82 -6.70 -47.22
N GLU A 521 -24.46 -7.94 -47.42
CA GLU A 521 -23.13 -8.52 -47.34
C GLU A 521 -22.14 -7.84 -48.30
N ARG A 522 -20.89 -7.72 -47.90
CA ARG A 522 -19.72 -8.02 -48.76
C ARG A 522 -18.46 -8.26 -47.92
N GLU A 523 -17.91 -9.41 -48.29
CA GLU A 523 -16.63 -9.97 -47.85
C GLU A 523 -15.39 -9.15 -48.26
N SER A 524 -14.34 -9.40 -47.50
CA SER A 524 -13.00 -9.78 -47.89
C SER A 524 -11.84 -8.77 -47.87
N ARG A 525 -10.78 -9.31 -47.28
CA ARG A 525 -9.33 -9.09 -47.49
C ARG A 525 -8.68 -8.03 -46.60
N SER A 526 -7.92 -8.50 -45.62
CA SER A 526 -6.56 -9.03 -45.68
C SER A 526 -5.48 -7.97 -45.94
N SER A 527 -4.62 -7.83 -44.97
CA SER A 527 -3.16 -7.79 -44.92
C SER A 527 -2.51 -6.54 -44.35
N ARG A 528 -1.74 -6.84 -43.30
CA ARG A 528 -0.35 -6.39 -43.06
C ARG A 528 -0.04 -4.88 -43.22
N ILE A 529 0.25 -4.21 -42.17
CA ILE A 529 1.61 -4.03 -41.60
C ILE A 529 1.46 -3.63 -40.12
#